data_c0e7c072ae96a0b9f55a215230a7e2ba
#
_entry.id   c0e7c072ae96a0b9f55a215230a7e2ba
#
_cell.length_a   1.000
_cell.length_b   1.000
_cell.length_c   1.000
_cell.angle_alpha   90.00
_cell.angle_beta   90.00
_cell.angle_gamma   90.00
#
_symmetry.space_group_name_H-M   'P 1'
#
loop_
_entity.id
_entity.type
_entity.pdbx_description
1 polymer ?
#
loop_
_entity_poly.entity_id
_entity_poly.type
_entity_poly.pdbx_seq_one_letter_code
_entity_poly.pdbx_strand_id
1 'polypeptide(L)'
;LGVCPDEAVAARGFAFVRGSRRGARRPRTTIDNIVKGTFVMKAIRVALAAACGVLAACSGVSLDPNSLVQSGSQAVQAASLTDADVRTLSDKSCAQLDAENKIAPAGSPYTKRLNKIAAQLGDNINGVPVNYKVYITKDVNAWAMANGCVRVYSGLMDMMTDDEVRGVVGHEMGHVALGHTKKAMQVAYATSAVRSVASSTGGITAAISSSQLGDFSEKLINAQFSQSQESAADDYSFDIQKKKGQNPAGLVTAFNKLAKLDGGKSSMLSSHPASAARAQHIQQRIASNQ
;
A
#
# COMPACT_ATOMS: atom_id res chain seq x y z
N LEU A 1 26.87 -52.77 6.53
CA LEU A 1 26.37 -53.43 7.71
C LEU A 1 25.36 -52.56 8.36
N GLY A 2 24.14 -52.72 8.34
CA GLY A 2 23.09 -53.67 8.42
C GLY A 2 21.84 -52.81 8.47
N VAL A 3 20.94 -52.91 7.54
CA VAL A 3 19.78 -53.80 7.38
C VAL A 3 18.57 -53.35 8.26
N CYS A 4 17.51 -52.99 7.55
CA CYS A 4 16.09 -53.00 7.92
C CYS A 4 15.69 -54.39 8.51
N PRO A 5 14.49 -54.69 8.96
CA PRO A 5 13.21 -54.46 8.28
C PRO A 5 11.97 -54.19 9.15
N ASP A 6 10.85 -53.69 8.52
CA ASP A 6 9.54 -54.41 8.27
C ASP A 6 8.69 -54.76 9.50
N GLU A 7 7.48 -54.61 9.47
CA GLU A 7 6.22 -55.06 8.93
C GLU A 7 5.08 -54.51 9.79
N ALA A 8 4.02 -54.12 9.34
CA ALA A 8 2.88 -54.57 8.56
C ALA A 8 1.63 -54.93 9.41
N VAL A 9 0.48 -54.48 8.95
CA VAL A 9 -0.79 -55.19 8.70
C VAL A 9 -1.84 -55.33 9.83
N ALA A 10 -3.02 -55.03 9.38
CA ALA A 10 -4.37 -55.57 9.62
C ALA A 10 -5.27 -54.75 10.52
N ALA A 11 -6.33 -54.18 10.05
CA ALA A 11 -7.53 -54.62 9.34
C ALA A 11 -8.62 -55.22 10.27
N ARG A 12 -9.86 -54.78 9.94
CA ARG A 12 -11.17 -55.36 10.27
C ARG A 12 -11.72 -54.90 11.63
N GLY A 13 -12.98 -54.58 11.77
CA GLY A 13 -14.15 -54.65 10.93
C GLY A 13 -15.40 -54.52 11.78
N PHE A 14 -16.47 -54.12 11.12
CA PHE A 14 -17.87 -54.46 11.36
C PHE A 14 -18.47 -54.43 12.81
N ALA A 15 -19.55 -53.71 13.02
CA ALA A 15 -20.96 -54.08 12.93
C ALA A 15 -21.82 -53.00 13.65
N PHE A 16 -22.73 -52.39 12.97
CA PHE A 16 -24.19 -52.57 12.92
C PHE A 16 -24.87 -53.03 14.23
N VAL A 17 -25.83 -52.24 14.76
CA VAL A 17 -27.20 -52.61 15.15
C VAL A 17 -27.99 -51.37 15.65
N ARG A 18 -29.01 -51.08 14.93
CA ARG A 18 -30.45 -50.73 15.19
C ARG A 18 -30.92 -50.47 16.61
N GLY A 19 -31.84 -49.49 16.68
CA GLY A 19 -33.04 -49.60 17.48
C GLY A 19 -33.47 -48.30 18.15
N SER A 20 -34.30 -47.48 17.45
CA SER A 20 -35.72 -47.28 17.78
C SER A 20 -36.09 -46.85 19.23
N ARG A 21 -36.57 -45.67 19.40
CA ARG A 21 -37.98 -45.36 19.75
C ARG A 21 -38.24 -43.87 20.08
N ARG A 22 -39.35 -43.46 19.59
CA ARG A 22 -40.08 -42.20 19.70
C ARG A 22 -40.24 -41.69 21.12
N GLY A 23 -40.16 -40.35 21.27
CA GLY A 23 -40.66 -39.63 22.42
C GLY A 23 -40.93 -38.17 22.04
N ALA A 24 -42.16 -37.92 21.61
CA ALA A 24 -42.67 -36.57 21.36
C ALA A 24 -42.71 -35.76 22.66
N ARG A 25 -42.08 -34.58 22.68
CA ARG A 25 -42.41 -33.54 23.68
C ARG A 25 -42.62 -32.21 22.97
N ARG A 26 -43.74 -31.60 23.36
CA ARG A 26 -44.36 -30.36 22.91
C ARG A 26 -43.42 -29.13 23.00
N PRO A 27 -43.66 -28.08 22.22
CA PRO A 27 -42.87 -26.85 22.26
C PRO A 27 -43.20 -26.04 23.52
N ARG A 28 -42.20 -25.67 24.28
CA ARG A 28 -42.32 -24.68 25.36
C ARG A 28 -41.93 -23.32 24.83
N THR A 29 -42.89 -22.51 24.78
CA THR A 29 -43.06 -21.05 24.85
C THR A 29 -41.85 -20.12 24.63
N THR A 30 -42.08 -19.25 23.65
CA THR A 30 -41.28 -18.15 23.08
C THR A 30 -40.90 -17.03 24.08
N ILE A 31 -41.22 -17.10 25.36
CA ILE A 31 -41.01 -16.01 26.30
C ILE A 31 -39.67 -16.08 27.04
N ASP A 32 -39.09 -17.29 27.21
CA ASP A 32 -37.84 -17.46 27.93
C ASP A 32 -36.58 -17.02 27.14
N ASN A 33 -36.67 -16.89 25.81
CA ASN A 33 -35.55 -16.48 24.99
C ASN A 33 -35.37 -14.96 24.89
N ILE A 34 -36.40 -14.17 25.20
CA ILE A 34 -36.32 -12.69 25.13
C ILE A 34 -35.61 -12.14 26.37
N VAL A 35 -35.82 -12.77 27.54
CA VAL A 35 -35.20 -12.31 28.80
C VAL A 35 -33.69 -12.63 28.83
N LYS A 36 -33.29 -13.77 28.26
CA LYS A 36 -31.85 -14.14 28.20
C LYS A 36 -31.06 -13.31 27.19
N GLY A 37 -31.66 -12.90 26.05
CA GLY A 37 -31.02 -12.06 25.02
C GLY A 37 -30.74 -10.64 25.52
N THR A 38 -31.61 -10.05 26.31
CA THR A 38 -31.40 -8.71 26.87
C THR A 38 -30.35 -8.66 27.99
N PHE A 39 -30.20 -9.74 28.74
CA PHE A 39 -29.17 -9.81 29.79
C PHE A 39 -27.77 -10.01 29.21
N VAL A 40 -27.65 -10.82 28.16
CA VAL A 40 -26.36 -11.04 27.44
C VAL A 40 -25.91 -9.80 26.74
N MET A 41 -26.83 -9.04 26.08
CA MET A 41 -26.46 -7.79 25.40
C MET A 41 -26.05 -6.66 26.37
N LYS A 42 -26.64 -6.62 27.59
CA LYS A 42 -26.19 -5.67 28.60
C LYS A 42 -24.81 -6.04 29.17
N ALA A 43 -24.54 -7.32 29.37
CA ALA A 43 -23.23 -7.80 29.82
C ALA A 43 -22.12 -7.55 28.80
N ILE A 44 -22.40 -7.70 27.50
CA ILE A 44 -21.44 -7.40 26.41
C ILE A 44 -21.16 -5.90 26.32
N ARG A 45 -22.16 -5.03 26.49
CA ARG A 45 -21.97 -3.57 26.50
C ARG A 45 -21.14 -3.08 27.67
N VAL A 46 -21.32 -3.68 28.87
CA VAL A 46 -20.51 -3.35 30.04
C VAL A 46 -19.08 -3.90 29.90
N ALA A 47 -18.89 -5.08 29.32
CA ALA A 47 -17.57 -5.66 29.09
C ALA A 47 -16.75 -4.87 28.01
N LEU A 48 -17.40 -4.34 26.97
CA LEU A 48 -16.73 -3.48 25.98
C LEU A 48 -16.32 -2.11 26.58
N ALA A 49 -17.16 -1.53 27.44
CA ALA A 49 -16.81 -0.28 28.12
C ALA A 49 -15.68 -0.46 29.15
N ALA A 50 -15.61 -1.63 29.83
CA ALA A 50 -14.52 -1.93 30.75
C ALA A 50 -13.19 -2.26 30.04
N ALA A 51 -13.23 -2.87 28.85
CA ALA A 51 -12.01 -3.17 28.06
C ALA A 51 -11.34 -1.90 27.50
N CYS A 52 -12.11 -0.87 27.13
CA CYS A 52 -11.56 0.43 26.74
C CYS A 52 -10.95 1.21 27.92
N GLY A 53 -11.43 1.01 29.14
CA GLY A 53 -10.92 1.72 30.32
C GLY A 53 -9.58 1.18 30.85
N VAL A 54 -9.27 -0.11 30.63
CA VAL A 54 -8.05 -0.74 31.17
C VAL A 54 -6.82 -0.43 30.31
N LEU A 55 -6.97 -0.13 29.02
CA LEU A 55 -5.86 0.28 28.13
C LEU A 55 -5.40 1.73 28.35
N ALA A 56 -6.23 2.59 28.96
CA ALA A 56 -5.90 3.98 29.27
C ALA A 56 -5.11 4.14 30.59
N ALA A 57 -5.09 3.14 31.46
CA ALA A 57 -4.48 3.23 32.79
C ALA A 57 -2.95 2.98 32.81
N CYS A 58 -2.36 2.50 31.71
CA CYS A 58 -0.92 2.16 31.67
C CYS A 58 -0.01 3.23 31.08
N SER A 59 -0.52 4.36 30.55
CA SER A 59 0.33 5.33 29.85
C SER A 59 0.35 6.76 30.41
N GLY A 60 -0.35 7.05 31.52
CA GLY A 60 -0.32 8.38 32.12
C GLY A 60 -0.75 9.55 31.21
N VAL A 61 -1.36 9.26 30.06
CA VAL A 61 -1.86 10.25 29.11
C VAL A 61 -3.28 10.58 29.49
N SER A 62 -3.50 11.77 30.05
CA SER A 62 -4.84 12.34 30.19
C SER A 62 -5.40 12.59 28.78
N LEU A 63 -6.28 11.69 28.31
CA LEU A 63 -6.98 11.89 27.05
C LEU A 63 -8.03 12.99 27.26
N ASP A 64 -7.76 14.19 26.76
CA ASP A 64 -8.76 15.25 26.69
C ASP A 64 -9.91 14.76 25.77
N PRO A 65 -11.17 14.74 26.27
CA PRO A 65 -12.32 14.35 25.47
C PRO A 65 -12.47 15.14 24.17
N ASN A 66 -12.04 16.42 24.16
CA ASN A 66 -12.05 17.23 22.96
C ASN A 66 -11.03 16.77 21.92
N SER A 67 -9.88 16.23 22.35
CA SER A 67 -8.88 15.68 21.42
C SER A 67 -9.34 14.40 20.74
N LEU A 68 -10.14 13.57 21.42
CA LEU A 68 -10.76 12.36 20.85
C LEU A 68 -11.84 12.69 19.82
N VAL A 69 -12.69 13.68 20.10
CA VAL A 69 -13.71 14.15 19.16
C VAL A 69 -13.04 14.78 17.94
N GLN A 70 -12.00 15.58 18.14
CA GLN A 70 -11.25 16.22 17.06
C GLN A 70 -10.50 15.20 16.20
N SER A 71 -9.84 14.21 16.81
CA SER A 71 -9.19 13.11 16.08
C SER A 71 -10.19 12.27 15.29
N GLY A 72 -11.38 12.03 15.84
CA GLY A 72 -12.46 11.33 15.13
C GLY A 72 -12.98 12.12 13.94
N SER A 73 -13.18 13.43 14.06
CA SER A 73 -13.65 14.29 12.96
C SER A 73 -12.60 14.41 11.84
N GLN A 74 -11.32 14.45 12.18
CA GLN A 74 -10.20 14.50 11.23
C GLN A 74 -10.01 13.18 10.50
N ALA A 75 -10.20 12.03 11.17
CA ALA A 75 -10.19 10.72 10.52
C ALA A 75 -11.34 10.57 9.52
N VAL A 76 -12.53 11.11 9.82
CA VAL A 76 -13.66 11.16 8.90
C VAL A 76 -13.38 12.10 7.73
N GLN A 77 -12.77 13.26 7.94
CA GLN A 77 -12.37 14.17 6.86
C GLN A 77 -11.31 13.55 5.95
N ALA A 78 -10.33 12.86 6.50
CA ALA A 78 -9.31 12.15 5.71
C ALA A 78 -9.89 11.04 4.85
N ALA A 79 -10.89 10.32 5.37
CA ALA A 79 -11.63 9.32 4.59
C ALA A 79 -12.52 9.94 3.50
N SER A 80 -12.77 11.25 3.55
CA SER A 80 -13.63 12.01 2.64
C SER A 80 -12.87 12.81 1.57
N LEU A 81 -11.51 12.65 1.45
CA LEU A 81 -10.77 13.30 0.37
C LEU A 81 -11.37 12.91 -0.98
N THR A 82 -11.90 13.90 -1.70
CA THR A 82 -12.39 13.70 -3.06
C THR A 82 -11.23 13.50 -4.03
N ASP A 83 -11.51 13.01 -5.24
CA ASP A 83 -10.50 12.89 -6.29
C ASP A 83 -9.90 14.26 -6.67
N ALA A 84 -10.69 15.32 -6.57
CA ALA A 84 -10.22 16.70 -6.79
C ALA A 84 -9.24 17.14 -5.69
N ASP A 85 -9.51 16.82 -4.42
CA ASP A 85 -8.62 17.11 -3.31
C ASP A 85 -7.30 16.35 -3.43
N VAL A 86 -7.37 15.04 -3.77
CA VAL A 86 -6.20 14.20 -4.00
C VAL A 86 -5.35 14.75 -5.14
N ARG A 87 -5.97 15.18 -6.25
CA ARG A 87 -5.26 15.81 -7.36
C ARG A 87 -4.58 17.10 -6.93
N THR A 88 -5.28 17.99 -6.25
CA THR A 88 -4.74 19.29 -5.79
C THR A 88 -3.59 19.10 -4.80
N LEU A 89 -3.72 18.16 -3.87
CA LEU A 89 -2.64 17.81 -2.94
C LEU A 89 -1.43 17.24 -3.66
N SER A 90 -1.66 16.35 -4.64
CA SER A 90 -0.58 15.81 -5.48
C SER A 90 0.13 16.91 -6.26
N ASP A 91 -0.61 17.85 -6.85
CA ASP A 91 -0.05 18.98 -7.61
C ASP A 91 0.85 19.86 -6.74
N LYS A 92 0.35 20.21 -5.53
CA LYS A 92 1.12 21.01 -4.56
C LYS A 92 2.37 20.28 -4.07
N SER A 93 2.24 18.99 -3.71
CA SER A 93 3.35 18.16 -3.24
C SER A 93 4.40 17.97 -4.33
N CYS A 94 3.97 17.70 -5.57
CA CYS A 94 4.87 17.56 -6.71
C CYS A 94 5.63 18.87 -6.99
N ALA A 95 4.95 20.02 -6.94
CA ALA A 95 5.56 21.33 -7.13
C ALA A 95 6.55 21.67 -6.01
N GLN A 96 6.23 21.34 -4.76
CA GLN A 96 7.12 21.51 -3.62
C GLN A 96 8.40 20.70 -3.77
N LEU A 97 8.26 19.41 -4.07
CA LEU A 97 9.40 18.51 -4.29
C LEU A 97 10.24 18.93 -5.51
N ASP A 98 9.61 19.40 -6.58
CA ASP A 98 10.31 19.94 -7.76
C ASP A 98 11.12 21.19 -7.41
N ALA A 99 10.66 22.02 -6.49
CA ALA A 99 11.40 23.21 -6.03
C ALA A 99 12.57 22.86 -5.11
N GLU A 100 12.48 21.79 -4.35
CA GLU A 100 13.50 21.33 -3.39
C GLU A 100 14.59 20.46 -4.05
N ASN A 101 14.33 19.92 -5.24
CA ASN A 101 15.22 18.97 -5.90
C ASN A 101 15.78 19.53 -7.21
N LYS A 102 17.02 19.16 -7.52
CA LYS A 102 17.66 19.53 -8.79
C LYS A 102 17.09 18.69 -9.93
N ILE A 103 16.25 19.30 -10.76
CA ILE A 103 15.67 18.65 -11.94
C ILE A 103 16.71 18.61 -13.06
N ALA A 104 16.81 17.48 -13.76
CA ALA A 104 17.64 17.33 -14.95
C ALA A 104 17.13 18.23 -16.09
N PRO A 105 17.99 19.05 -16.72
CA PRO A 105 17.59 19.87 -17.87
C PRO A 105 16.97 19.04 -19.01
N ALA A 106 16.04 19.62 -19.76
CA ALA A 106 15.35 18.95 -20.87
C ALA A 106 16.29 18.29 -21.89
N GLY A 107 17.42 18.93 -22.16
CA GLY A 107 18.44 18.41 -23.09
C GLY A 107 19.42 17.40 -22.50
N SER A 108 19.34 17.11 -21.20
CA SER A 108 20.28 16.22 -20.52
C SER A 108 20.17 14.77 -21.00
N PRO A 109 21.24 13.97 -20.89
CA PRO A 109 21.19 12.54 -21.21
C PRO A 109 20.12 11.80 -20.36
N TYR A 110 19.96 12.16 -19.09
CA TYR A 110 18.96 11.56 -18.20
C TYR A 110 17.54 11.82 -18.69
N THR A 111 17.19 13.07 -19.01
CA THR A 111 15.86 13.41 -19.51
C THR A 111 15.57 12.72 -20.85
N LYS A 112 16.54 12.73 -21.78
CA LYS A 112 16.38 12.03 -23.06
C LYS A 112 16.17 10.53 -22.87
N ARG A 113 16.94 9.91 -21.97
CA ARG A 113 16.82 8.48 -21.63
C ARG A 113 15.46 8.17 -21.02
N LEU A 114 15.01 8.95 -20.01
CA LEU A 114 13.71 8.75 -19.39
C LEU A 114 12.56 8.94 -20.39
N ASN A 115 12.62 9.96 -21.24
CA ASN A 115 11.60 10.19 -22.27
C ASN A 115 11.48 9.01 -23.24
N LYS A 116 12.60 8.40 -23.65
CA LYS A 116 12.61 7.18 -24.47
C LYS A 116 11.92 6.01 -23.76
N ILE A 117 12.18 5.81 -22.46
CA ILE A 117 11.58 4.77 -21.64
C ILE A 117 10.08 5.04 -21.45
N ALA A 118 9.71 6.28 -21.12
CA ALA A 118 8.34 6.72 -20.92
C ALA A 118 7.47 6.52 -22.17
N ALA A 119 7.99 6.79 -23.35
CA ALA A 119 7.29 6.56 -24.62
C ALA A 119 6.89 5.09 -24.83
N GLN A 120 7.59 4.15 -24.23
CA GLN A 120 7.29 2.72 -24.28
C GLN A 120 6.18 2.31 -23.30
N LEU A 121 5.96 3.07 -22.22
CA LEU A 121 4.91 2.83 -21.24
C LEU A 121 3.64 3.63 -21.55
N GLY A 122 3.80 4.82 -22.12
CA GLY A 122 2.73 5.75 -22.45
C GLY A 122 2.73 6.97 -21.53
N ASP A 123 1.84 7.88 -21.86
CA ASP A 123 1.71 9.22 -21.26
C ASP A 123 0.42 9.36 -20.41
N ASN A 124 -0.26 8.25 -20.15
CA ASN A 124 -1.56 8.26 -19.47
C ASN A 124 -1.72 7.07 -18.53
N ILE A 125 -2.25 7.32 -17.33
CA ILE A 125 -2.66 6.31 -16.35
C ILE A 125 -4.15 6.53 -16.07
N ASN A 126 -5.03 5.67 -16.62
CA ASN A 126 -6.48 5.72 -16.37
C ASN A 126 -7.10 7.11 -16.63
N GLY A 127 -6.69 7.80 -17.70
CA GLY A 127 -7.16 9.14 -18.03
C GLY A 127 -6.37 10.29 -17.39
N VAL A 128 -5.39 9.98 -16.54
CA VAL A 128 -4.51 10.97 -15.91
C VAL A 128 -3.23 11.11 -16.75
N PRO A 129 -2.92 12.31 -17.30
CA PRO A 129 -1.66 12.55 -18.01
C PRO A 129 -0.45 12.36 -17.10
N VAL A 130 0.59 11.72 -17.60
CA VAL A 130 1.82 11.47 -16.83
C VAL A 130 2.87 12.54 -17.14
N ASN A 131 3.46 13.09 -16.08
CA ASN A 131 4.56 14.04 -16.15
C ASN A 131 5.82 13.42 -15.58
N TYR A 132 6.79 13.11 -16.45
CA TYR A 132 8.06 12.48 -16.10
C TYR A 132 9.17 13.51 -15.93
N LYS A 133 9.91 13.44 -14.81
CA LYS A 133 11.17 14.20 -14.62
C LYS A 133 12.22 13.37 -13.90
N VAL A 134 13.49 13.76 -14.08
CA VAL A 134 14.61 13.15 -13.36
C VAL A 134 15.12 14.12 -12.30
N TYR A 135 15.30 13.64 -11.05
CA TYR A 135 16.01 14.35 -10.01
C TYR A 135 17.50 13.96 -10.02
N ILE A 136 18.37 14.95 -10.05
CA ILE A 136 19.82 14.75 -10.04
C ILE A 136 20.27 14.53 -8.59
N THR A 137 20.40 13.27 -8.20
CA THR A 137 20.87 12.83 -6.89
C THR A 137 21.51 11.45 -6.98
N LYS A 138 22.35 11.10 -6.00
CA LYS A 138 22.95 9.76 -5.90
C LYS A 138 22.02 8.71 -5.31
N ASP A 139 20.90 9.14 -4.73
CA ASP A 139 19.94 8.23 -4.12
C ASP A 139 19.29 7.34 -5.17
N VAL A 140 18.97 6.11 -4.75
CA VAL A 140 18.31 5.12 -5.58
C VAL A 140 16.82 5.11 -5.25
N ASN A 141 16.03 5.85 -6.05
CA ASN A 141 14.58 5.95 -5.84
C ASN A 141 13.83 6.28 -7.14
N ALA A 142 12.53 5.98 -7.14
CA ALA A 142 11.52 6.51 -8.03
C ALA A 142 10.20 6.57 -7.26
N TRP A 143 9.28 7.44 -7.68
CA TRP A 143 7.96 7.54 -7.07
C TRP A 143 6.95 8.15 -8.04
N ALA A 144 5.68 7.91 -7.78
CA ALA A 144 4.58 8.50 -8.52
C ALA A 144 3.45 8.97 -7.59
N MET A 145 2.85 10.13 -7.93
CA MET A 145 1.68 10.66 -7.25
C MET A 145 0.40 10.49 -8.06
N ALA A 146 -0.73 10.57 -7.39
CA ALA A 146 -2.06 10.31 -7.97
C ALA A 146 -2.45 11.24 -9.13
N ASN A 147 -1.77 12.39 -9.30
CA ASN A 147 -1.93 13.30 -10.43
C ASN A 147 -1.10 12.93 -11.67
N GLY A 148 -0.39 11.80 -11.66
CA GLY A 148 0.50 11.40 -12.74
C GLY A 148 1.91 12.03 -12.71
N CYS A 149 2.26 12.70 -11.61
CA CYS A 149 3.61 13.19 -11.38
C CYS A 149 4.53 11.98 -11.09
N VAL A 150 5.45 11.65 -12.01
CA VAL A 150 6.43 10.56 -11.88
C VAL A 150 7.83 11.15 -11.81
N ARG A 151 8.59 10.75 -10.81
CA ARG A 151 9.97 11.19 -10.62
C ARG A 151 10.91 10.00 -10.51
N VAL A 152 12.01 10.06 -11.24
CA VAL A 152 13.05 9.02 -11.25
C VAL A 152 14.36 9.67 -10.83
N TYR A 153 15.07 9.06 -9.92
CA TYR A 153 16.35 9.59 -9.43
C TYR A 153 17.50 9.15 -10.34
N SER A 154 18.46 10.05 -10.59
CA SER A 154 19.60 9.73 -11.45
C SER A 154 20.41 8.56 -10.90
N GLY A 155 20.54 8.41 -9.57
CA GLY A 155 21.22 7.26 -8.97
C GLY A 155 20.57 5.91 -9.31
N LEU A 156 19.24 5.87 -9.40
CA LEU A 156 18.53 4.67 -9.88
C LEU A 156 18.84 4.43 -11.37
N MET A 157 18.83 5.46 -12.18
CA MET A 157 19.10 5.35 -13.61
C MET A 157 20.55 4.94 -13.89
N ASP A 158 21.51 5.38 -13.07
CA ASP A 158 22.93 5.00 -13.20
C ASP A 158 23.16 3.53 -12.89
N MET A 159 22.38 2.98 -11.94
CA MET A 159 22.49 1.58 -11.53
C MET A 159 21.77 0.62 -12.49
N MET A 160 20.75 1.09 -13.20
CA MET A 160 19.82 0.26 -13.95
C MET A 160 19.94 0.42 -15.46
N THR A 161 19.66 -0.66 -16.21
CA THR A 161 19.44 -0.63 -17.65
C THR A 161 18.10 0.04 -18.02
N ASP A 162 17.86 0.35 -19.29
CA ASP A 162 16.60 0.92 -19.76
C ASP A 162 15.40 0.02 -19.43
N ASP A 163 15.56 -1.30 -19.59
CA ASP A 163 14.51 -2.30 -19.30
C ASP A 163 14.18 -2.35 -17.80
N GLU A 164 15.20 -2.25 -16.95
CA GLU A 164 15.04 -2.21 -15.50
C GLU A 164 14.35 -0.92 -15.05
N VAL A 165 14.78 0.24 -15.55
CA VAL A 165 14.11 1.53 -15.27
C VAL A 165 12.66 1.49 -15.76
N ARG A 166 12.40 0.92 -16.95
CA ARG A 166 11.04 0.74 -17.47
C ARG A 166 10.19 -0.12 -16.53
N GLY A 167 10.74 -1.22 -16.01
CA GLY A 167 10.08 -2.08 -15.04
C GLY A 167 9.69 -1.31 -13.77
N VAL A 168 10.63 -0.55 -13.20
CA VAL A 168 10.38 0.28 -12.01
C VAL A 168 9.35 1.37 -12.28
N VAL A 169 9.47 2.11 -13.37
CA VAL A 169 8.49 3.16 -13.74
C VAL A 169 7.10 2.56 -13.96
N GLY A 170 7.00 1.39 -14.60
CA GLY A 170 5.74 0.67 -14.76
C GLY A 170 5.12 0.26 -13.42
N HIS A 171 5.96 -0.13 -12.44
CA HIS A 171 5.52 -0.43 -11.07
C HIS A 171 4.96 0.82 -10.37
N GLU A 172 5.65 1.97 -10.45
CA GLU A 172 5.14 3.23 -9.92
C GLU A 172 3.80 3.65 -10.55
N MET A 173 3.69 3.47 -11.87
CA MET A 173 2.42 3.68 -12.57
C MET A 173 1.32 2.74 -12.06
N GLY A 174 1.67 1.51 -11.68
CA GLY A 174 0.77 0.53 -11.08
C GLY A 174 0.18 1.02 -9.75
N HIS A 175 1.00 1.60 -8.87
CA HIS A 175 0.51 2.18 -7.61
C HIS A 175 -0.51 3.31 -7.85
N VAL A 176 -0.31 4.12 -8.87
CA VAL A 176 -1.27 5.16 -9.27
C VAL A 176 -2.55 4.53 -9.84
N ALA A 177 -2.41 3.64 -10.82
CA ALA A 177 -3.52 3.02 -11.55
C ALA A 177 -4.47 2.23 -10.64
N LEU A 178 -3.91 1.58 -9.61
CA LEU A 178 -4.62 0.75 -8.64
C LEU A 178 -5.10 1.54 -7.40
N GLY A 179 -4.87 2.86 -7.37
CA GLY A 179 -5.32 3.72 -6.29
C GLY A 179 -4.51 3.58 -4.99
N HIS A 180 -3.37 2.90 -5.01
CA HIS A 180 -2.53 2.71 -3.83
C HIS A 180 -1.99 4.05 -3.32
N THR A 181 -1.50 4.91 -4.23
CA THR A 181 -1.01 6.25 -3.91
C THR A 181 -2.12 7.13 -3.34
N LYS A 182 -3.35 7.07 -3.90
CA LYS A 182 -4.51 7.79 -3.35
C LYS A 182 -4.77 7.38 -1.90
N LYS A 183 -4.75 6.08 -1.60
CA LYS A 183 -4.94 5.57 -0.24
C LYS A 183 -3.81 6.00 0.70
N ALA A 184 -2.56 5.96 0.24
CA ALA A 184 -1.42 6.47 1.00
C ALA A 184 -1.57 7.96 1.34
N MET A 185 -2.06 8.78 0.39
CA MET A 185 -2.38 10.19 0.60
C MET A 185 -3.46 10.39 1.66
N GLN A 186 -4.53 9.61 1.64
CA GLN A 186 -5.59 9.67 2.65
C GLN A 186 -5.03 9.38 4.05
N VAL A 187 -4.18 8.36 4.20
CA VAL A 187 -3.52 8.03 5.47
C VAL A 187 -2.55 9.11 5.90
N ALA A 188 -1.71 9.61 4.99
CA ALA A 188 -0.77 10.69 5.29
C ALA A 188 -1.50 11.98 5.71
N TYR A 189 -2.60 12.31 5.05
CA TYR A 189 -3.43 13.45 5.41
C TYR A 189 -4.03 13.28 6.81
N ALA A 190 -4.62 12.13 7.12
CA ALA A 190 -5.19 11.84 8.44
C ALA A 190 -4.14 11.99 9.55
N THR A 191 -2.93 11.44 9.35
CA THR A 191 -1.85 11.52 10.34
C THR A 191 -1.20 12.89 10.44
N SER A 192 -1.24 13.71 9.41
CA SER A 192 -0.74 15.10 9.43
C SER A 192 -1.75 16.04 10.07
N ALA A 193 -3.04 15.86 9.83
CA ALA A 193 -4.12 16.64 10.43
C ALA A 193 -4.18 16.49 11.96
N VAL A 194 -3.79 15.34 12.50
CA VAL A 194 -3.69 15.12 13.97
C VAL A 194 -2.67 16.06 14.62
N ARG A 195 -1.70 16.60 13.89
CA ARG A 195 -0.67 17.53 14.40
C ARG A 195 -1.02 19.00 14.22
N SER A 196 -1.96 19.33 13.36
CA SER A 196 -2.31 20.73 13.08
C SER A 196 -3.67 21.10 13.62
N VAL A 197 -3.69 21.78 14.76
CA VAL A 197 -4.84 22.58 15.21
C VAL A 197 -4.93 23.79 14.29
N ALA A 198 -5.47 23.64 13.09
CA ALA A 198 -5.64 24.75 12.17
C ALA A 198 -7.08 24.85 11.66
N SER A 199 -7.69 25.87 12.15
CA SER A 199 -8.73 26.73 11.59
C SER A 199 -9.38 26.32 10.25
N SER A 200 -10.57 26.01 10.35
CA SER A 200 -11.71 25.65 9.54
C SER A 200 -12.25 26.73 8.59
N THR A 201 -11.50 27.33 7.71
CA THR A 201 -12.11 28.34 6.82
C THR A 201 -11.57 28.35 5.38
N GLY A 202 -11.51 27.24 4.69
CA GLY A 202 -11.07 27.35 3.29
C GLY A 202 -10.93 26.04 2.52
N GLY A 203 -11.52 24.95 3.00
CA GLY A 203 -11.38 23.64 2.38
C GLY A 203 -10.09 22.92 2.79
N ILE A 204 -10.05 21.61 2.54
CA ILE A 204 -8.98 20.69 2.97
C ILE A 204 -7.60 21.15 2.49
N THR A 205 -7.52 21.68 1.29
CA THR A 205 -6.26 22.10 0.65
C THR A 205 -5.73 23.46 1.11
N ALA A 206 -6.60 24.33 1.62
CA ALA A 206 -6.22 25.64 2.16
C ALA A 206 -5.67 25.56 3.60
N ALA A 207 -5.97 24.47 4.31
CA ALA A 207 -5.54 24.26 5.69
C ALA A 207 -4.09 23.75 5.83
N ILE A 208 -3.42 23.38 4.72
CA ILE A 208 -2.04 22.87 4.78
C ILE A 208 -1.05 24.01 4.53
N SER A 209 -0.26 24.37 5.54
CA SER A 209 0.85 25.33 5.40
C SER A 209 2.01 24.71 4.60
N SER A 210 2.94 25.56 4.10
CA SER A 210 4.10 25.10 3.32
C SER A 210 4.98 24.11 4.08
N SER A 211 5.20 24.30 5.39
CA SER A 211 5.95 23.35 6.21
C SER A 211 5.22 22.01 6.37
N GLN A 212 3.90 22.05 6.56
CA GLN A 212 3.07 20.84 6.62
C GLN A 212 3.01 20.09 5.28
N LEU A 213 3.05 20.83 4.17
CA LEU A 213 3.11 20.27 2.83
C LEU A 213 4.44 19.53 2.58
N GLY A 214 5.56 20.06 3.07
CA GLY A 214 6.85 19.38 3.03
C GLY A 214 6.81 18.05 3.79
N ASP A 215 6.40 18.09 5.08
CA ASP A 215 6.24 16.88 5.90
C ASP A 215 5.28 15.87 5.28
N PHE A 216 4.19 16.35 4.68
CA PHE A 216 3.22 15.52 4.00
C PHE A 216 3.81 14.85 2.75
N SER A 217 4.55 15.61 1.94
CA SER A 217 5.19 15.14 0.72
C SER A 217 6.27 14.09 1.02
N GLU A 218 7.06 14.31 2.06
CA GLU A 218 8.05 13.33 2.53
C GLU A 218 7.40 12.02 3.01
N LYS A 219 6.30 12.12 3.74
CA LYS A 219 5.52 10.93 4.14
C LYS A 219 4.96 10.15 2.95
N LEU A 220 4.58 10.83 1.87
CA LEU A 220 4.11 10.16 0.66
C LEU A 220 5.21 9.39 -0.05
N ILE A 221 6.41 9.99 -0.18
CA ILE A 221 7.56 9.33 -0.82
C ILE A 221 8.01 8.12 -0.01
N ASN A 222 7.90 8.19 1.33
CA ASN A 222 8.30 7.13 2.25
C ASN A 222 7.12 6.22 2.66
N ALA A 223 5.95 6.34 1.99
CA ALA A 223 4.80 5.49 2.30
C ALA A 223 5.11 4.03 1.98
N GLN A 224 4.84 3.16 2.96
CA GLN A 224 5.00 1.73 2.78
C GLN A 224 3.73 1.11 2.23
N PHE A 225 3.87 0.25 1.25
CA PHE A 225 2.77 -0.51 0.68
C PHE A 225 2.75 -1.94 1.23
N SER A 226 1.56 -2.53 1.31
CA SER A 226 1.43 -3.94 1.71
C SER A 226 1.99 -4.86 0.62
N GLN A 227 2.38 -6.08 1.00
CA GLN A 227 2.88 -7.08 0.04
C GLN A 227 1.89 -7.34 -1.12
N SER A 228 0.58 -7.31 -0.83
CA SER A 228 -0.45 -7.48 -1.87
C SER A 228 -0.51 -6.28 -2.83
N GLN A 229 -0.31 -5.06 -2.32
CA GLN A 229 -0.24 -3.86 -3.16
C GLN A 229 1.03 -3.86 -4.02
N GLU A 230 2.15 -4.28 -3.46
CA GLU A 230 3.41 -4.43 -4.18
C GLU A 230 3.27 -5.45 -5.31
N SER A 231 2.73 -6.66 -5.02
CA SER A 231 2.51 -7.68 -6.05
C SER A 231 1.55 -7.22 -7.14
N ALA A 232 0.49 -6.49 -6.78
CA ALA A 232 -0.45 -5.94 -7.76
C ALA A 232 0.20 -4.86 -8.65
N ALA A 233 1.09 -4.03 -8.10
CA ALA A 233 1.85 -3.03 -8.87
C ALA A 233 2.89 -3.71 -9.80
N ASP A 234 3.49 -4.81 -9.36
CA ASP A 234 4.38 -5.64 -10.20
C ASP A 234 3.61 -6.25 -11.37
N ASP A 235 2.43 -6.81 -11.10
CA ASP A 235 1.55 -7.36 -12.13
C ASP A 235 1.11 -6.30 -13.13
N TYR A 236 0.75 -5.12 -12.67
CA TYR A 236 0.45 -3.99 -13.56
C TYR A 236 1.65 -3.63 -14.45
N SER A 237 2.85 -3.55 -13.88
CA SER A 237 4.08 -3.29 -14.64
C SER A 237 4.33 -4.36 -15.70
N PHE A 238 4.14 -5.62 -15.34
CA PHE A 238 4.25 -6.75 -16.25
C PHE A 238 3.25 -6.62 -17.40
N ASP A 239 1.97 -6.40 -17.08
CA ASP A 239 0.87 -6.38 -18.06
C ASP A 239 0.99 -5.21 -19.03
N ILE A 240 1.33 -3.99 -18.54
CA ILE A 240 1.49 -2.85 -19.43
C ILE A 240 2.68 -3.03 -20.39
N GLN A 241 3.78 -3.62 -19.91
CA GLN A 241 4.93 -3.91 -20.76
C GLN A 241 4.59 -4.96 -21.82
N LYS A 242 3.94 -6.06 -21.45
CA LYS A 242 3.46 -7.09 -22.40
C LYS A 242 2.51 -6.48 -23.44
N LYS A 243 1.52 -5.71 -23.00
CA LYS A 243 0.57 -5.03 -23.89
C LYS A 243 1.26 -4.10 -24.90
N LYS A 244 2.39 -3.50 -24.51
CA LYS A 244 3.18 -2.61 -25.37
C LYS A 244 4.29 -3.33 -26.15
N GLY A 245 4.33 -4.67 -26.12
CA GLY A 245 5.35 -5.48 -26.80
C GLY A 245 6.74 -5.34 -26.20
N GLN A 246 6.86 -4.91 -24.94
CA GLN A 246 8.11 -4.76 -24.23
C GLN A 246 8.44 -6.03 -23.41
N ASN A 247 9.73 -6.24 -23.14
CA ASN A 247 10.17 -7.36 -22.31
C ASN A 247 10.05 -7.00 -20.81
N PRO A 248 9.21 -7.68 -20.00
CA PRO A 248 9.06 -7.39 -18.59
C PRO A 248 10.18 -7.95 -17.70
N ALA A 249 11.14 -8.70 -18.24
CA ALA A 249 12.23 -9.32 -17.46
C ALA A 249 13.10 -8.27 -16.73
N GLY A 250 13.11 -7.02 -17.21
CA GLY A 250 13.80 -5.92 -16.55
C GLY A 250 13.34 -5.68 -15.11
N LEU A 251 12.06 -5.92 -14.79
CA LEU A 251 11.56 -5.79 -13.43
C LEU A 251 12.21 -6.80 -12.47
N VAL A 252 12.41 -8.05 -12.93
CA VAL A 252 13.08 -9.10 -12.14
C VAL A 252 14.52 -8.74 -11.82
N THR A 253 15.26 -8.30 -12.85
CA THR A 253 16.67 -7.93 -12.66
C THR A 253 16.82 -6.66 -11.84
N ALA A 254 15.89 -5.70 -11.93
CA ALA A 254 15.80 -4.54 -11.06
C ALA A 254 15.65 -4.96 -9.59
N PHE A 255 14.71 -5.85 -9.26
CA PHE A 255 14.56 -6.37 -7.89
C PHE A 255 15.81 -7.05 -7.37
N ASN A 256 16.48 -7.85 -8.19
CA ASN A 256 17.73 -8.51 -7.82
C ASN A 256 18.87 -7.50 -7.54
N LYS A 257 18.91 -6.38 -8.26
CA LYS A 257 19.86 -5.29 -7.99
C LYS A 257 19.51 -4.55 -6.72
N LEU A 258 18.23 -4.19 -6.53
CA LEU A 258 17.76 -3.52 -5.32
C LEU A 258 18.01 -4.36 -4.07
N ALA A 259 17.73 -5.67 -4.11
CA ALA A 259 17.96 -6.59 -3.01
C ALA A 259 19.46 -6.68 -2.57
N LYS A 260 20.40 -6.36 -3.47
CA LYS A 260 21.83 -6.31 -3.17
C LYS A 260 22.28 -4.99 -2.52
N LEU A 261 21.42 -3.97 -2.52
CA LEU A 261 21.66 -2.72 -1.81
C LEU A 261 21.42 -2.95 -0.31
N ASP A 262 22.39 -3.57 0.32
CA ASP A 262 22.32 -4.09 1.69
C ASP A 262 22.01 -2.99 2.72
N GLY A 263 21.13 -3.30 3.65
CA GLY A 263 20.94 -2.53 4.88
C GLY A 263 20.05 -1.30 4.78
N GLY A 264 19.09 -1.23 3.85
CA GLY A 264 18.08 -0.14 3.85
C GLY A 264 18.63 1.24 3.46
N LYS A 265 19.74 1.27 2.73
CA LYS A 265 20.39 2.51 2.30
C LYS A 265 19.73 3.16 1.08
N SER A 266 18.74 2.53 0.46
CA SER A 266 17.95 3.15 -0.60
C SER A 266 16.55 3.48 -0.08
N SER A 267 16.10 4.70 -0.36
CA SER A 267 14.74 5.13 -0.03
C SER A 267 13.69 4.24 -0.72
N MET A 268 14.00 3.70 -1.91
CA MET A 268 13.12 2.78 -2.61
C MET A 268 12.88 1.46 -1.85
N LEU A 269 13.89 0.88 -1.21
CA LEU A 269 13.70 -0.35 -0.42
C LEU A 269 12.92 -0.11 0.87
N SER A 270 12.95 1.13 1.39
CA SER A 270 12.19 1.51 2.58
C SER A 270 10.70 1.61 2.29
N SER A 271 10.31 2.09 1.11
CA SER A 271 8.91 2.22 0.66
C SER A 271 8.41 0.98 -0.07
N HIS A 272 9.26 0.31 -0.85
CA HIS A 272 8.95 -0.86 -1.69
C HIS A 272 9.90 -2.02 -1.36
N PRO A 273 9.66 -2.77 -0.29
CA PRO A 273 10.54 -3.87 0.08
C PRO A 273 10.73 -4.86 -1.08
N ALA A 274 11.95 -4.97 -1.56
CA ALA A 274 12.29 -5.99 -2.55
C ALA A 274 12.22 -7.36 -1.87
N SER A 275 11.46 -8.29 -2.44
CA SER A 275 11.42 -9.66 -1.96
C SER A 275 11.79 -10.62 -3.08
N ALA A 276 12.52 -11.69 -2.72
CA ALA A 276 12.78 -12.78 -3.65
C ALA A 276 11.47 -13.38 -4.20
N ALA A 277 10.41 -13.38 -3.39
CA ALA A 277 9.09 -13.86 -3.80
C ALA A 277 8.49 -13.00 -4.93
N ARG A 278 8.65 -11.68 -4.90
CA ARG A 278 8.17 -10.79 -5.97
C ARG A 278 8.91 -11.07 -7.28
N ALA A 279 10.25 -11.15 -7.23
CA ALA A 279 11.06 -11.52 -8.39
C ALA A 279 10.66 -12.88 -8.96
N GLN A 280 10.46 -13.88 -8.09
CA GLN A 280 10.04 -15.23 -8.48
C GLN A 280 8.64 -15.24 -9.12
N HIS A 281 7.69 -14.49 -8.57
CA HIS A 281 6.34 -14.34 -9.14
C HIS A 281 6.39 -13.84 -10.58
N ILE A 282 7.12 -12.76 -10.85
CA ILE A 282 7.25 -12.21 -12.20
C ILE A 282 8.01 -13.18 -13.13
N GLN A 283 9.02 -13.90 -12.63
CA GLN A 283 9.69 -14.97 -13.41
C GLN A 283 8.72 -16.07 -13.83
N GLN A 284 7.83 -16.49 -12.94
CA GLN A 284 6.80 -17.50 -13.24
C GLN A 284 5.83 -17.00 -14.30
N ARG A 285 5.38 -15.75 -14.23
CA ARG A 285 4.53 -15.15 -15.26
C ARG A 285 5.22 -15.08 -16.62
N ILE A 286 6.51 -14.74 -16.66
CA ILE A 286 7.30 -14.75 -17.90
C ILE A 286 7.36 -16.18 -18.46
N ALA A 287 7.66 -17.19 -17.64
CA ALA A 287 7.80 -18.58 -18.06
C ALA A 287 6.49 -19.18 -18.56
N SER A 288 5.34 -18.82 -17.97
CA SER A 288 4.01 -19.26 -18.38
C SER A 288 3.45 -18.47 -19.57
N ASN A 289 4.17 -17.47 -20.06
CA ASN A 289 3.75 -16.58 -21.15
C ASN A 289 2.40 -15.87 -20.89
N GLN A 290 2.08 -15.67 -19.62
CA GLN A 290 0.89 -14.93 -19.16
C GLN A 290 1.01 -13.44 -19.40
#